data_e9917d8aff3eb1db1f15c504488cf864
#
_entry.id   e9917d8aff3eb1db1f15c504488cf864
#
_cell.length_a   1.000
_cell.length_b   1.000
_cell.length_c   1.000
_cell.angle_alpha   90.00
_cell.angle_beta   90.00
_cell.angle_gamma   90.00
#
_symmetry.space_group_name_H-M   'P 1'
#
loop_
_entity.id
_entity.type
_entity.pdbx_description
1 polymer ?
#
loop_
_entity_poly.entity_id
_entity_poly.type
_entity_poly.pdbx_seq_one_letter_code
_entity_poly.pdbx_strand_id
1 'polypeptide(L)'
;MQEKGVQSDDHPGPNSSEPDQTNKNDAYADRRGVVLKYLERKHGRVRDFYQKHKTTLQYIFWGILLAGWLAMVISACVLNFHRALLLFVITVAAIFFVVWDHFIPKYEHQIDGLLSPGREFLDSHWFWLKWVIWSSLILGVGFWLIFDTAKLGQRQLVSFGGLIVYIILLFLFSKHPTKVCWRPVFWGIGLQFLLGLLILRTGPGRWAFQWLGNKIETFLEYTDAGASFVFGENYTDHFFAFKVLPMVVFFGAVMSVLYYLGLMQWIIRKVGWLMLVTVGSSPIESVVAACNVFFGYTESPLQVRPYLPHLTRSEFHAIMTTGFATIAANVFGTYVSLGISPAHLLTASVMSVPASLAVAKLFWPETETPKISLKNAMKMGMSDSRNILEAASQGASASISLVANITVILIAFLALSSFANAALSWFGSMFDYPQLSFEMICSYIFMPFSFMMGVDWQDSFMVGKLIGYKTFFNELVAYGRLSKLVNLRKEAGPKFVNGVQQYMSGAFARLGVPPVNSEVPWLFQSSAVSPSP
;
A
#
# COMPACT_ATOMS: atom_id res chain seq x y z
N MET A 1 34.58 -56.50 24.57
CA MET A 1 35.23 -57.59 23.82
C MET A 1 36.32 -56.87 23.04
N GLN A 2 37.58 -56.79 23.60
CA GLN A 2 38.60 -57.80 23.54
C GLN A 2 38.78 -58.34 22.12
N GLU A 3 39.92 -58.23 21.48
CA GLU A 3 41.29 -58.59 21.80
C GLU A 3 42.24 -57.94 20.77
N LYS A 4 43.42 -57.41 21.19
CA LYS A 4 44.75 -58.02 21.17
C LYS A 4 45.19 -58.43 19.76
N GLY A 5 46.24 -57.92 19.18
CA GLY A 5 47.65 -57.88 19.57
C GLY A 5 48.43 -58.83 18.68
N VAL A 6 49.54 -58.43 18.14
CA VAL A 6 50.77 -59.21 18.03
C VAL A 6 51.88 -58.39 17.38
N GLN A 7 52.97 -58.27 18.12
CA GLN A 7 54.29 -57.84 17.69
C GLN A 7 54.97 -58.92 16.82
N SER A 8 55.84 -58.51 15.96
CA SER A 8 57.11 -59.20 15.73
C SER A 8 58.15 -58.34 15.06
N ASP A 9 59.26 -58.28 15.69
CA ASP A 9 60.60 -57.79 15.36
C ASP A 9 61.12 -58.30 13.99
N ASP A 10 62.05 -57.68 13.30
CA ASP A 10 63.46 -57.67 13.39
C ASP A 10 64.19 -57.10 12.16
N HIS A 11 64.98 -56.09 12.38
CA HIS A 11 66.41 -55.81 12.03
C HIS A 11 67.00 -55.93 10.59
N PRO A 12 68.20 -55.37 10.34
CA PRO A 12 68.43 -54.07 9.70
C PRO A 12 69.39 -54.11 8.49
N GLY A 13 69.50 -52.95 7.85
CA GLY A 13 70.71 -52.49 7.18
C GLY A 13 70.65 -52.32 5.67
N PRO A 14 71.64 -51.64 5.01
CA PRO A 14 72.12 -50.31 5.33
C PRO A 14 72.12 -49.35 4.11
N ASN A 15 72.28 -48.09 4.44
CA ASN A 15 72.90 -47.00 3.64
C ASN A 15 72.73 -46.89 2.11
N SER A 16 71.97 -45.86 1.71
CA SER A 16 72.41 -45.02 0.60
C SER A 16 71.97 -43.55 0.87
N SER A 17 72.98 -42.72 0.92
CA SER A 17 72.98 -41.28 1.07
C SER A 17 72.21 -40.63 -0.06
N GLU A 18 71.10 -39.95 0.22
CA GLU A 18 70.53 -38.91 -0.59
C GLU A 18 70.55 -37.57 0.18
N PRO A 19 71.00 -36.46 -0.48
CA PRO A 19 71.22 -35.23 0.25
C PRO A 19 69.94 -34.40 0.34
N ASP A 20 69.57 -34.06 1.58
CA ASP A 20 69.05 -32.78 2.06
C ASP A 20 67.95 -32.07 1.25
N GLN A 21 66.80 -32.70 1.03
CA GLN A 21 65.58 -32.00 0.60
C GLN A 21 64.68 -31.56 1.77
N THR A 22 64.89 -32.03 2.96
CA THR A 22 64.15 -31.70 4.17
C THR A 22 64.43 -30.28 4.65
N ASN A 23 65.62 -29.78 4.49
CA ASN A 23 66.02 -28.45 4.98
C ASN A 23 65.50 -27.28 4.14
N LYS A 24 65.14 -27.50 2.87
CA LYS A 24 64.49 -26.47 2.03
C LYS A 24 62.99 -26.35 2.29
N ASN A 25 62.32 -27.46 2.57
CA ASN A 25 60.86 -27.43 2.84
C ASN A 25 60.56 -26.82 4.21
N ASP A 26 61.41 -27.06 5.20
CA ASP A 26 61.27 -26.46 6.53
C ASP A 26 61.55 -24.94 6.50
N ALA A 27 62.51 -24.48 5.71
CA ALA A 27 62.77 -23.05 5.50
C ALA A 27 61.62 -22.33 4.71
N TYR A 28 60.95 -23.03 3.80
CA TYR A 28 59.75 -22.51 3.13
C TYR A 28 58.53 -22.53 4.02
N ALA A 29 58.35 -23.54 4.88
CA ALA A 29 57.27 -23.62 5.88
C ALA A 29 57.42 -22.51 6.94
N ASP A 30 58.64 -22.26 7.41
CA ASP A 30 58.93 -21.22 8.41
C ASP A 30 58.71 -19.81 7.83
N ARG A 31 59.13 -19.56 6.57
CA ARG A 31 58.84 -18.28 5.86
C ARG A 31 57.33 -18.05 5.65
N ARG A 32 56.56 -19.08 5.31
CA ARG A 32 55.09 -19.01 5.25
C ARG A 32 54.47 -18.68 6.61
N GLY A 33 54.95 -19.31 7.67
CA GLY A 33 54.52 -19.05 9.04
C GLY A 33 54.78 -17.61 9.49
N VAL A 34 55.96 -17.04 9.14
CA VAL A 34 56.32 -15.65 9.45
C VAL A 34 55.47 -14.65 8.65
N VAL A 35 55.21 -14.90 7.36
CA VAL A 35 54.36 -14.05 6.54
C VAL A 35 52.92 -14.10 6.99
N LEU A 36 52.39 -15.30 7.34
CA LEU A 36 51.06 -15.47 7.89
C LEU A 36 50.92 -14.73 9.22
N LYS A 37 51.83 -14.87 10.16
CA LYS A 37 51.83 -14.14 11.44
C LYS A 37 51.95 -12.63 11.26
N TYR A 38 52.71 -12.16 10.26
CA TYR A 38 52.79 -10.75 9.94
C TYR A 38 51.46 -10.24 9.38
N LEU A 39 50.84 -10.98 8.46
CA LEU A 39 49.49 -10.67 7.93
C LEU A 39 48.42 -10.69 9.00
N GLU A 40 48.44 -11.67 9.89
CA GLU A 40 47.51 -11.76 11.03
C GLU A 40 47.69 -10.57 11.99
N ARG A 41 48.93 -10.18 12.33
CA ARG A 41 49.20 -8.99 13.13
C ARG A 41 48.78 -7.69 12.46
N LYS A 42 48.92 -7.60 11.15
CA LYS A 42 48.53 -6.44 10.37
C LYS A 42 47.00 -6.39 10.28
N HIS A 43 46.35 -7.53 10.06
CA HIS A 43 44.88 -7.68 10.04
C HIS A 43 44.28 -7.42 11.43
N GLY A 44 44.90 -7.90 12.49
CA GLY A 44 44.52 -7.58 13.87
C GLY A 44 44.57 -6.10 14.15
N ARG A 45 45.66 -5.41 13.83
CA ARG A 45 45.79 -3.95 14.01
C ARG A 45 44.75 -3.14 13.21
N VAL A 46 44.46 -3.54 11.97
CA VAL A 46 43.42 -2.90 11.16
C VAL A 46 42.03 -3.13 11.74
N ARG A 47 41.77 -4.34 12.21
CA ARG A 47 40.52 -4.69 12.87
C ARG A 47 40.31 -3.92 14.19
N ASP A 48 41.37 -3.81 15.02
CA ASP A 48 41.33 -3.05 16.28
C ASP A 48 41.16 -1.55 16.02
N PHE A 49 41.87 -1.01 15.02
CA PHE A 49 41.67 0.38 14.57
C PHE A 49 40.25 0.62 14.07
N TYR A 50 39.72 -0.30 13.25
CA TYR A 50 38.33 -0.24 12.77
C TYR A 50 37.33 -0.31 13.90
N GLN A 51 37.51 -1.25 14.85
CA GLN A 51 36.61 -1.34 16.00
C GLN A 51 36.67 -0.10 16.91
N LYS A 52 37.86 0.45 17.15
CA LYS A 52 38.06 1.65 17.97
C LYS A 52 37.47 2.91 17.33
N HIS A 53 37.49 3.00 16.00
CA HIS A 53 37.00 4.17 15.27
C HIS A 53 35.77 3.89 14.42
N LYS A 54 35.05 2.81 14.67
CA LYS A 54 33.90 2.35 13.87
C LYS A 54 32.84 3.44 13.71
N THR A 55 32.48 4.10 14.77
CA THR A 55 31.49 5.21 14.76
C THR A 55 31.99 6.42 13.98
N THR A 56 33.24 6.81 14.19
CA THR A 56 33.85 7.96 13.48
C THR A 56 33.98 7.67 11.99
N LEU A 57 34.43 6.47 11.63
CA LEU A 57 34.53 6.03 10.22
C LEU A 57 33.15 5.96 9.55
N GLN A 58 32.12 5.52 10.26
CA GLN A 58 30.75 5.56 9.76
C GLN A 58 30.27 6.99 9.52
N TYR A 59 30.50 7.92 10.44
CA TYR A 59 30.13 9.32 10.25
C TYR A 59 30.89 9.96 9.07
N ILE A 60 32.19 9.67 8.90
CA ILE A 60 32.98 10.16 7.77
C ILE A 60 32.43 9.59 6.46
N PHE A 61 32.15 8.29 6.40
CA PHE A 61 31.58 7.64 5.23
C PHE A 61 30.24 8.26 4.83
N TRP A 62 29.32 8.41 5.79
CA TRP A 62 28.02 9.04 5.55
C TRP A 62 28.17 10.53 5.19
N GLY A 63 29.13 11.23 5.77
CA GLY A 63 29.43 12.62 5.43
C GLY A 63 29.92 12.80 4.00
N ILE A 64 30.82 11.93 3.53
CA ILE A 64 31.31 11.92 2.14
C ILE A 64 30.15 11.61 1.17
N LEU A 65 29.32 10.64 1.51
CA LEU A 65 28.17 10.22 0.69
C LEU A 65 27.14 11.35 0.58
N LEU A 66 26.85 12.02 1.70
CA LEU A 66 25.96 13.19 1.75
C LEU A 66 26.53 14.37 0.95
N ALA A 67 27.83 14.67 1.11
CA ALA A 67 28.49 15.73 0.35
C ALA A 67 28.46 15.46 -1.16
N GLY A 68 28.72 14.22 -1.58
CA GLY A 68 28.61 13.79 -2.97
C GLY A 68 27.19 13.93 -3.51
N TRP A 69 26.19 13.53 -2.73
CA TRP A 69 24.79 13.70 -3.08
C TRP A 69 24.40 15.17 -3.24
N LEU A 70 24.77 16.02 -2.29
CA LEU A 70 24.48 17.46 -2.35
C LEU A 70 25.18 18.13 -3.53
N ALA A 71 26.43 17.76 -3.83
CA ALA A 71 27.15 18.24 -5.00
C ALA A 71 26.43 17.85 -6.30
N MET A 72 25.93 16.62 -6.39
CA MET A 72 25.13 16.14 -7.53
C MET A 72 23.82 16.93 -7.67
N VAL A 73 23.10 17.15 -6.58
CA VAL A 73 21.84 17.93 -6.57
C VAL A 73 22.09 19.38 -7.01
N ILE A 74 23.14 20.03 -6.47
CA ILE A 74 23.53 21.41 -6.83
C ILE A 74 23.89 21.47 -8.32
N SER A 75 24.72 20.55 -8.82
CA SER A 75 25.08 20.49 -10.22
C SER A 75 23.87 20.30 -11.14
N ALA A 76 22.94 19.42 -10.77
CA ALA A 76 21.70 19.19 -11.50
C ALA A 76 20.81 20.44 -11.53
N CYS A 77 20.70 21.17 -10.41
CA CYS A 77 19.95 22.43 -10.30
C CYS A 77 20.57 23.55 -11.15
N VAL A 78 21.91 23.62 -11.22
CA VAL A 78 22.63 24.62 -12.04
C VAL A 78 22.44 24.33 -13.53
N LEU A 79 22.50 23.05 -13.94
CA LEU A 79 22.34 22.67 -15.34
C LEU A 79 20.91 22.87 -15.85
N ASN A 80 19.90 22.43 -15.11
CA ASN A 80 18.50 22.61 -15.50
C ASN A 80 17.58 22.51 -14.29
N PHE A 81 17.19 23.63 -13.73
CA PHE A 81 16.38 23.72 -12.52
C PHE A 81 15.01 23.02 -12.68
N HIS A 82 14.34 23.16 -13.82
CA HIS A 82 13.02 22.55 -14.02
C HIS A 82 13.06 21.00 -14.00
N ARG A 83 14.12 20.40 -14.53
CA ARG A 83 14.32 18.95 -14.46
C ARG A 83 14.77 18.49 -13.07
N ALA A 84 15.58 19.30 -12.42
CA ALA A 84 16.14 18.99 -11.10
C ALA A 84 15.17 19.31 -9.94
N LEU A 85 14.08 20.06 -10.19
CA LEU A 85 13.14 20.51 -9.15
C LEU A 85 12.66 19.35 -8.28
N LEU A 86 12.31 18.22 -8.88
CA LEU A 86 11.88 17.05 -8.14
C LEU A 86 12.96 16.48 -7.22
N LEU A 87 14.19 16.33 -7.76
CA LEU A 87 15.33 15.85 -6.99
C LEU A 87 15.63 16.79 -5.82
N PHE A 88 15.54 18.10 -6.06
CA PHE A 88 15.68 19.13 -5.04
C PHE A 88 14.62 19.00 -3.95
N VAL A 89 13.32 18.91 -4.32
CA VAL A 89 12.22 18.77 -3.37
C VAL A 89 12.35 17.50 -2.53
N ILE A 90 12.67 16.36 -3.17
CA ILE A 90 12.87 15.09 -2.44
C ILE A 90 14.05 15.22 -1.46
N THR A 91 15.15 15.85 -1.88
CA THR A 91 16.33 16.04 -1.03
C THR A 91 16.02 16.94 0.16
N VAL A 92 15.34 18.07 -0.07
CA VAL A 92 14.93 18.98 1.00
C VAL A 92 13.97 18.30 1.97
N ALA A 93 12.99 17.54 1.45
CA ALA A 93 12.07 16.77 2.27
C ALA A 93 12.81 15.70 3.10
N ALA A 94 13.73 14.97 2.49
CA ALA A 94 14.54 13.96 3.20
C ALA A 94 15.39 14.59 4.31
N ILE A 95 16.07 15.70 4.04
CA ILE A 95 16.85 16.44 5.04
C ILE A 95 15.93 16.95 6.15
N PHE A 96 14.79 17.53 5.80
CA PHE A 96 13.81 18.01 6.78
C PHE A 96 13.37 16.88 7.73
N PHE A 97 13.01 15.73 7.20
CA PHE A 97 12.58 14.60 8.03
C PHE A 97 13.71 14.00 8.88
N VAL A 98 14.93 13.91 8.36
CA VAL A 98 16.10 13.43 9.12
C VAL A 98 16.41 14.39 10.26
N VAL A 99 16.40 15.69 9.98
CA VAL A 99 16.59 16.74 10.99
C VAL A 99 15.46 16.68 12.02
N TRP A 100 14.22 16.58 11.59
CA TRP A 100 13.05 16.44 12.46
C TRP A 100 13.17 15.23 13.40
N ASP A 101 13.53 14.07 12.89
CA ASP A 101 13.68 12.84 13.69
C ASP A 101 14.85 12.90 14.67
N HIS A 102 15.87 13.70 14.37
CA HIS A 102 17.03 13.87 15.26
C HIS A 102 16.80 14.97 16.30
N PHE A 103 16.18 16.09 15.92
CA PHE A 103 15.99 17.25 16.79
C PHE A 103 14.80 17.10 17.72
N ILE A 104 13.67 16.57 17.27
CA ILE A 104 12.47 16.49 18.11
C ILE A 104 12.70 15.67 19.39
N PRO A 105 13.24 14.43 19.35
CA PRO A 105 13.47 13.67 20.58
C PRO A 105 14.47 14.34 21.52
N LYS A 106 15.43 15.10 20.97
CA LYS A 106 16.46 15.77 21.76
C LYS A 106 15.94 17.02 22.49
N TYR A 107 14.99 17.72 21.86
CA TYR A 107 14.42 18.97 22.38
C TYR A 107 12.97 18.84 22.85
N GLU A 108 12.45 17.61 22.93
CA GLU A 108 11.07 17.31 23.33
C GLU A 108 10.69 17.99 24.63
N HIS A 109 11.59 17.95 25.64
CA HIS A 109 11.37 18.59 26.93
C HIS A 109 11.35 20.14 26.88
N GLN A 110 12.12 20.74 25.98
CA GLN A 110 12.13 22.19 25.81
C GLN A 110 10.94 22.67 24.96
N ILE A 111 10.56 21.86 23.95
CA ILE A 111 9.39 22.12 23.12
C ILE A 111 8.11 21.98 23.96
N ASP A 112 8.01 20.94 24.79
CA ASP A 112 6.90 20.78 25.75
C ASP A 112 6.82 21.95 26.72
N GLY A 113 7.96 22.45 27.25
CA GLY A 113 8.01 23.64 28.09
C GLY A 113 7.58 24.92 27.37
N LEU A 114 7.90 25.06 26.08
CA LEU A 114 7.49 26.21 25.28
C LEU A 114 6.00 26.15 24.88
N LEU A 115 5.49 24.94 24.66
CA LEU A 115 4.10 24.70 24.29
C LEU A 115 3.16 24.56 25.49
N SER A 116 3.69 24.37 26.71
CA SER A 116 2.89 24.18 27.93
C SER A 116 1.86 25.28 28.17
N PRO A 117 2.18 26.60 28.05
CA PRO A 117 1.17 27.63 28.29
C PRO A 117 0.07 27.63 27.24
N GLY A 118 0.41 27.29 25.99
CA GLY A 118 -0.61 27.10 24.92
C GLY A 118 -1.48 25.88 25.16
N ARG A 119 -0.91 24.80 25.67
CA ARG A 119 -1.62 23.56 25.99
C ARG A 119 -2.55 23.75 27.20
N GLU A 120 -2.10 24.39 28.24
CA GLU A 120 -2.94 24.73 29.40
C GLU A 120 -4.10 25.64 29.01
N PHE A 121 -3.87 26.63 28.14
CA PHE A 121 -4.93 27.48 27.61
C PHE A 121 -5.94 26.66 26.77
N LEU A 122 -5.45 25.77 25.90
CA LEU A 122 -6.27 24.89 25.11
C LEU A 122 -7.07 23.91 25.99
N ASP A 123 -6.45 23.32 27.00
CA ASP A 123 -7.10 22.36 27.91
C ASP A 123 -8.15 23.05 28.78
N SER A 124 -7.86 24.26 29.25
CA SER A 124 -8.81 25.07 30.04
C SER A 124 -10.05 25.49 29.23
N HIS A 125 -9.87 25.80 27.95
CA HIS A 125 -10.98 26.25 27.08
C HIS A 125 -11.46 25.14 26.13
N TRP A 126 -10.99 23.90 26.29
CA TRP A 126 -11.25 22.79 25.38
C TRP A 126 -12.73 22.53 25.15
N PHE A 127 -13.56 22.70 26.19
CA PHE A 127 -14.99 22.50 26.08
C PHE A 127 -15.61 23.48 25.06
N TRP A 128 -15.31 24.78 25.15
CA TRP A 128 -15.81 25.81 24.23
C TRP A 128 -15.17 25.71 22.85
N LEU A 129 -13.84 25.50 22.83
CA LEU A 129 -13.08 25.40 21.60
C LEU A 129 -13.56 24.22 20.75
N LYS A 130 -13.85 23.10 21.39
CA LYS A 130 -14.44 21.92 20.73
C LYS A 130 -15.75 22.27 20.00
N TRP A 131 -16.66 22.98 20.65
CA TRP A 131 -17.92 23.37 20.04
C TRP A 131 -17.74 24.38 18.92
N VAL A 132 -16.84 25.35 19.07
CA VAL A 132 -16.50 26.32 18.02
C VAL A 132 -15.90 25.61 16.81
N ILE A 133 -14.95 24.71 17.01
CA ILE A 133 -14.34 23.94 15.91
C ILE A 133 -15.40 23.09 15.20
N TRP A 134 -16.25 22.36 15.92
CA TRP A 134 -17.31 21.55 15.33
C TRP A 134 -18.34 22.40 14.58
N SER A 135 -18.80 23.49 15.16
CA SER A 135 -19.74 24.41 14.49
C SER A 135 -19.13 25.02 13.24
N SER A 136 -17.88 25.46 13.30
CA SER A 136 -17.17 25.99 12.14
C SER A 136 -16.99 24.95 11.03
N LEU A 137 -16.69 23.71 11.40
CA LEU A 137 -16.52 22.61 10.45
C LEU A 137 -17.85 22.24 9.79
N ILE A 138 -18.94 22.12 10.56
CA ILE A 138 -20.29 21.86 10.04
C ILE A 138 -20.77 23.01 9.14
N LEU A 139 -20.57 24.26 9.56
CA LEU A 139 -20.91 25.43 8.74
C LEU A 139 -20.05 25.49 7.48
N GLY A 140 -18.74 25.21 7.57
CA GLY A 140 -17.84 25.16 6.44
C GLY A 140 -18.26 24.09 5.42
N VAL A 141 -18.58 22.88 5.87
CA VAL A 141 -19.10 21.81 5.00
C VAL A 141 -20.45 22.19 4.41
N GLY A 142 -21.37 22.76 5.20
CA GLY A 142 -22.68 23.22 4.71
C GLY A 142 -22.54 24.31 3.66
N PHE A 143 -21.70 25.30 3.91
CA PHE A 143 -21.39 26.38 2.94
C PHE A 143 -20.81 25.79 1.64
N TRP A 144 -19.84 24.88 1.75
CA TRP A 144 -19.25 24.21 0.60
C TRP A 144 -20.29 23.42 -0.21
N LEU A 145 -21.14 22.65 0.47
CA LEU A 145 -22.21 21.88 -0.19
C LEU A 145 -23.19 22.80 -0.96
N ILE A 146 -23.55 23.94 -0.40
CA ILE A 146 -24.50 24.88 -1.01
C ILE A 146 -23.85 25.64 -2.17
N PHE A 147 -22.65 26.18 -1.99
CA PHE A 147 -22.04 27.10 -2.94
C PHE A 147 -21.24 26.43 -4.06
N ASP A 148 -20.64 25.27 -3.80
CA ASP A 148 -19.84 24.53 -4.78
C ASP A 148 -20.56 23.26 -5.25
N THR A 149 -20.95 22.39 -4.34
CA THR A 149 -21.47 21.07 -4.69
C THR A 149 -22.86 21.11 -5.32
N ALA A 150 -23.75 21.97 -4.82
CA ALA A 150 -25.10 22.12 -5.40
C ALA A 150 -25.07 22.69 -6.83
N LYS A 151 -24.06 23.50 -7.19
CA LYS A 151 -23.88 24.02 -8.56
C LYS A 151 -23.42 22.93 -9.54
N LEU A 152 -22.77 21.88 -9.06
CA LEU A 152 -22.27 20.76 -9.88
C LEU A 152 -23.35 19.74 -10.23
N GLY A 153 -24.49 19.75 -9.50
CA GLY A 153 -25.64 18.91 -9.79
C GLY A 153 -26.21 18.17 -8.57
N GLN A 154 -27.41 17.61 -8.76
CA GLN A 154 -28.14 16.90 -7.69
C GLN A 154 -27.45 15.60 -7.24
N ARG A 155 -26.64 14.98 -8.10
CA ARG A 155 -25.96 13.69 -7.85
C ARG A 155 -25.01 13.73 -6.66
N GLN A 156 -24.24 14.82 -6.55
CA GLN A 156 -23.29 14.99 -5.46
C GLN A 156 -24.01 15.13 -4.11
N LEU A 157 -25.21 15.73 -4.11
CA LEU A 157 -26.06 15.81 -2.92
C LEU A 157 -26.62 14.44 -2.54
N VAL A 158 -27.03 13.62 -3.52
CA VAL A 158 -27.44 12.23 -3.30
C VAL A 158 -26.30 11.42 -2.69
N SER A 159 -25.08 11.56 -3.21
CA SER A 159 -23.88 10.88 -2.70
C SER A 159 -23.59 11.27 -1.24
N PHE A 160 -23.69 12.55 -0.91
CA PHE A 160 -23.53 13.02 0.47
C PHE A 160 -24.64 12.47 1.39
N GLY A 161 -25.90 12.51 0.93
CA GLY A 161 -27.03 11.90 1.64
C GLY A 161 -26.83 10.40 1.85
N GLY A 162 -26.31 9.71 0.83
CA GLY A 162 -25.96 8.28 0.90
C GLY A 162 -24.90 7.98 1.94
N LEU A 163 -23.88 8.83 2.08
CA LEU A 163 -22.87 8.69 3.14
C LEU A 163 -23.52 8.73 4.54
N ILE A 164 -24.45 9.67 4.76
CA ILE A 164 -25.19 9.77 6.01
C ILE A 164 -26.03 8.50 6.26
N VAL A 165 -26.71 8.01 5.21
CA VAL A 165 -27.50 6.76 5.30
C VAL A 165 -26.60 5.58 5.66
N TYR A 166 -25.41 5.45 5.07
CA TYR A 166 -24.47 4.39 5.45
C TYR A 166 -24.04 4.48 6.91
N ILE A 167 -23.75 5.69 7.41
CA ILE A 167 -23.39 5.87 8.82
C ILE A 167 -24.55 5.44 9.74
N ILE A 168 -25.79 5.82 9.40
CA ILE A 168 -26.97 5.44 10.15
C ILE A 168 -27.18 3.92 10.11
N LEU A 169 -27.06 3.29 8.95
CA LEU A 169 -27.19 1.84 8.80
C LEU A 169 -26.13 1.12 9.65
N LEU A 170 -24.87 1.53 9.57
CA LEU A 170 -23.80 0.94 10.36
C LEU A 170 -24.00 1.12 11.86
N PHE A 171 -24.56 2.26 12.27
CA PHE A 171 -24.91 2.51 13.66
C PHE A 171 -26.06 1.61 14.13
N LEU A 172 -27.09 1.43 13.32
CA LEU A 172 -28.22 0.53 13.63
C LEU A 172 -27.77 -0.94 13.75
N PHE A 173 -26.85 -1.37 12.92
CA PHE A 173 -26.28 -2.72 12.95
C PHE A 173 -25.04 -2.84 13.85
N SER A 174 -24.71 -1.80 14.62
CA SER A 174 -23.58 -1.82 15.54
C SER A 174 -23.78 -2.85 16.64
N LYS A 175 -22.71 -3.56 16.99
CA LYS A 175 -22.75 -4.57 18.05
C LYS A 175 -23.07 -3.99 19.44
N HIS A 176 -22.62 -2.77 19.71
CA HIS A 176 -22.84 -2.05 20.97
C HIS A 176 -23.12 -0.56 20.70
N PRO A 177 -24.32 -0.19 20.22
CA PRO A 177 -24.61 1.20 19.81
C PRO A 177 -24.38 2.23 20.91
N THR A 178 -24.65 1.84 22.16
CA THR A 178 -24.50 2.73 23.34
C THR A 178 -23.03 3.01 23.72
N LYS A 179 -22.08 2.19 23.24
CA LYS A 179 -20.65 2.31 23.55
C LYS A 179 -19.83 2.90 22.41
N VAL A 180 -20.49 3.41 21.38
CA VAL A 180 -19.81 4.02 20.22
C VAL A 180 -19.06 5.28 20.65
N CYS A 181 -17.74 5.27 20.45
CA CYS A 181 -16.91 6.44 20.56
C CYS A 181 -17.01 7.25 19.26
N TRP A 182 -17.66 8.40 19.30
CA TRP A 182 -17.87 9.23 18.11
C TRP A 182 -16.60 9.92 17.59
N ARG A 183 -15.55 10.04 18.41
CA ARG A 183 -14.30 10.69 18.00
C ARG A 183 -13.66 10.00 16.79
N PRO A 184 -13.37 8.68 16.77
CA PRO A 184 -12.85 7.98 15.61
C PRO A 184 -13.73 8.08 14.37
N VAL A 185 -15.06 8.04 14.57
CA VAL A 185 -16.03 8.10 13.48
C VAL A 185 -15.97 9.46 12.78
N PHE A 186 -16.09 10.55 13.52
CA PHE A 186 -16.08 11.89 12.95
C PHE A 186 -14.73 12.27 12.36
N TRP A 187 -13.63 11.99 13.06
CA TRP A 187 -12.32 12.30 12.54
C TRP A 187 -11.92 11.42 11.37
N GLY A 188 -12.31 10.15 11.35
CA GLY A 188 -12.03 9.26 10.22
C GLY A 188 -12.76 9.71 8.96
N ILE A 189 -14.07 10.02 9.05
CA ILE A 189 -14.86 10.55 7.93
C ILE A 189 -14.41 11.97 7.57
N GLY A 190 -14.15 12.82 8.57
CA GLY A 190 -13.64 14.17 8.35
C GLY A 190 -12.30 14.17 7.62
N LEU A 191 -11.38 13.30 8.00
CA LEU A 191 -10.07 13.16 7.34
C LEU A 191 -10.23 12.61 5.92
N GLN A 192 -11.12 11.64 5.69
CA GLN A 192 -11.47 11.18 4.34
C GLN A 192 -11.96 12.35 3.47
N PHE A 193 -12.88 13.18 4.00
CA PHE A 193 -13.40 14.33 3.28
C PHE A 193 -12.31 15.37 2.99
N LEU A 194 -11.47 15.70 3.97
CA LEU A 194 -10.35 16.64 3.81
C LEU A 194 -9.34 16.15 2.77
N LEU A 195 -8.97 14.86 2.81
CA LEU A 195 -8.09 14.25 1.81
C LEU A 195 -8.73 14.28 0.42
N GLY A 196 -10.02 13.96 0.32
CA GLY A 196 -10.76 14.04 -0.93
C GLY A 196 -10.78 15.46 -1.49
N LEU A 197 -11.03 16.45 -0.64
CA LEU A 197 -11.02 17.85 -1.02
C LEU A 197 -9.62 18.31 -1.48
N LEU A 198 -8.59 17.94 -0.73
CA LEU A 198 -7.19 18.26 -1.06
C LEU A 198 -6.78 17.62 -2.39
N ILE A 199 -7.05 16.33 -2.58
CA ILE A 199 -6.58 15.57 -3.75
C ILE A 199 -7.41 15.88 -5.00
N LEU A 200 -8.75 15.89 -4.87
CA LEU A 200 -9.64 15.96 -6.04
C LEU A 200 -10.01 17.39 -6.43
N ARG A 201 -10.02 18.33 -5.48
CA ARG A 201 -10.50 19.70 -5.72
C ARG A 201 -9.40 20.74 -5.84
N THR A 202 -8.21 20.51 -5.25
CA THR A 202 -7.10 21.44 -5.40
C THR A 202 -6.25 21.11 -6.63
N GLY A 203 -5.80 22.14 -7.34
CA GLY A 203 -4.89 21.98 -8.49
C GLY A 203 -3.59 21.26 -8.11
N PRO A 204 -2.87 21.71 -7.04
CA PRO A 204 -1.65 21.06 -6.58
C PRO A 204 -1.85 19.60 -6.14
N GLY A 205 -2.95 19.31 -5.45
CA GLY A 205 -3.25 17.94 -5.00
C GLY A 205 -3.49 17.00 -6.19
N ARG A 206 -4.32 17.41 -7.13
CA ARG A 206 -4.58 16.64 -8.36
C ARG A 206 -3.30 16.42 -9.14
N TRP A 207 -2.52 17.45 -9.36
CA TRP A 207 -1.24 17.35 -10.07
C TRP A 207 -0.28 16.38 -9.37
N ALA A 208 -0.14 16.49 -8.05
CA ALA A 208 0.76 15.63 -7.29
C ALA A 208 0.37 14.14 -7.37
N PHE A 209 -0.92 13.83 -7.26
CA PHE A 209 -1.40 12.44 -7.34
C PHE A 209 -1.36 11.89 -8.77
N GLN A 210 -1.65 12.72 -9.79
CA GLN A 210 -1.47 12.32 -11.19
C GLN A 210 0.01 12.07 -11.50
N TRP A 211 0.88 12.98 -11.07
CA TRP A 211 2.32 12.82 -11.25
C TRP A 211 2.83 11.54 -10.57
N LEU A 212 2.44 11.30 -9.30
CA LEU A 212 2.82 10.09 -8.56
C LEU A 212 2.28 8.83 -9.26
N GLY A 213 1.03 8.87 -9.69
CA GLY A 213 0.40 7.76 -10.42
C GLY A 213 1.16 7.42 -11.70
N ASN A 214 1.48 8.42 -12.55
CA ASN A 214 2.26 8.21 -13.77
C ASN A 214 3.65 7.67 -13.48
N LYS A 215 4.31 8.09 -12.37
CA LYS A 215 5.61 7.55 -11.97
C LYS A 215 5.54 6.09 -11.53
N ILE A 216 4.47 5.72 -10.83
CA ILE A 216 4.25 4.31 -10.46
C ILE A 216 3.96 3.47 -11.71
N GLU A 217 3.17 3.98 -12.65
CA GLU A 217 2.91 3.31 -13.93
C GLU A 217 4.21 3.05 -14.70
N THR A 218 5.02 4.10 -14.95
CA THR A 218 6.35 3.95 -15.58
C THR A 218 7.26 2.98 -14.82
N PHE A 219 7.20 2.99 -13.48
CA PHE A 219 7.99 2.07 -12.66
C PHE A 219 7.53 0.61 -12.85
N LEU A 220 6.22 0.38 -12.97
CA LEU A 220 5.68 -0.97 -13.21
C LEU A 220 5.99 -1.49 -14.61
N GLU A 221 6.12 -0.62 -15.61
CA GLU A 221 6.52 -0.97 -16.98
C GLU A 221 7.92 -1.61 -17.05
N TYR A 222 8.82 -1.33 -16.07
CA TYR A 222 10.11 -2.02 -16.01
C TYR A 222 9.98 -3.55 -15.84
N THR A 223 8.84 -4.03 -15.39
CA THR A 223 8.55 -5.48 -15.34
C THR A 223 8.55 -6.11 -16.73
N ASP A 224 8.17 -5.35 -17.76
CA ASP A 224 8.07 -5.83 -19.14
C ASP A 224 9.42 -6.32 -19.66
N ALA A 225 10.54 -5.73 -19.21
CA ALA A 225 11.89 -6.20 -19.55
C ALA A 225 12.17 -7.60 -19.01
N GLY A 226 11.70 -7.92 -17.80
CA GLY A 226 11.82 -9.26 -17.22
C GLY A 226 10.84 -10.25 -17.84
N ALA A 227 9.62 -9.82 -18.10
CA ALA A 227 8.58 -10.65 -18.70
C ALA A 227 8.92 -11.05 -20.15
N SER A 228 9.40 -10.10 -20.97
CA SER A 228 9.81 -10.38 -22.35
C SER A 228 11.02 -11.32 -22.42
N PHE A 229 11.96 -11.20 -21.48
CA PHE A 229 13.11 -12.11 -21.41
C PHE A 229 12.71 -13.53 -21.04
N VAL A 230 11.81 -13.71 -20.06
CA VAL A 230 11.44 -15.05 -19.55
C VAL A 230 10.42 -15.74 -20.47
N PHE A 231 9.43 -15.01 -21.00
CA PHE A 231 8.29 -15.56 -21.74
C PHE A 231 8.36 -15.27 -23.25
N GLY A 232 9.36 -14.53 -23.72
CA GLY A 232 9.53 -14.14 -25.11
C GLY A 232 8.76 -12.86 -25.48
N GLU A 233 8.99 -12.38 -26.71
CA GLU A 233 8.40 -11.13 -27.23
C GLU A 233 6.87 -11.11 -27.22
N ASN A 234 6.24 -12.28 -27.38
CA ASN A 234 4.79 -12.44 -27.44
C ASN A 234 4.14 -12.62 -26.05
N TYR A 235 4.81 -12.25 -24.96
CA TYR A 235 4.28 -12.39 -23.59
C TYR A 235 2.93 -11.68 -23.39
N THR A 236 2.59 -10.70 -24.22
CA THR A 236 1.31 -9.98 -24.19
C THR A 236 0.11 -10.77 -24.69
N ASP A 237 0.31 -11.88 -25.44
CA ASP A 237 -0.78 -12.71 -25.97
C ASP A 237 -1.58 -13.37 -24.84
N HIS A 238 -0.91 -13.74 -23.76
CA HIS A 238 -1.53 -14.20 -22.53
C HIS A 238 -1.38 -13.14 -21.43
N PHE A 239 -2.06 -12.02 -21.65
CA PHE A 239 -1.95 -10.80 -20.85
C PHE A 239 -1.95 -11.04 -19.34
N PHE A 240 -2.89 -11.83 -18.81
CA PHE A 240 -2.98 -12.08 -17.38
C PHE A 240 -1.77 -12.85 -16.84
N ALA A 241 -1.44 -13.99 -17.49
CA ALA A 241 -0.40 -14.88 -16.99
C ALA A 241 1.02 -14.31 -17.15
N PHE A 242 1.31 -13.62 -18.26
CA PHE A 242 2.68 -13.28 -18.63
C PHE A 242 3.00 -11.76 -18.51
N LYS A 243 1.96 -10.92 -18.39
CA LYS A 243 2.16 -9.50 -18.10
C LYS A 243 1.78 -9.13 -16.65
N VAL A 244 0.60 -9.56 -16.20
CA VAL A 244 0.05 -9.17 -14.90
C VAL A 244 0.75 -9.88 -13.73
N LEU A 245 0.90 -11.20 -13.79
CA LEU A 245 1.50 -11.96 -12.69
C LEU A 245 2.98 -11.60 -12.44
N PRO A 246 3.85 -11.37 -13.45
CA PRO A 246 5.20 -10.86 -13.24
C PRO A 246 5.27 -9.53 -12.51
N MET A 247 4.29 -8.62 -12.70
CA MET A 247 4.24 -7.36 -11.95
C MET A 247 4.12 -7.59 -10.44
N VAL A 248 3.35 -8.59 -10.02
CA VAL A 248 3.21 -8.97 -8.60
C VAL A 248 4.56 -9.41 -8.04
N VAL A 249 5.33 -10.19 -8.80
CA VAL A 249 6.67 -10.66 -8.41
C VAL A 249 7.65 -9.50 -8.29
N PHE A 250 7.70 -8.63 -9.31
CA PHE A 250 8.57 -7.47 -9.30
C PHE A 250 8.26 -6.53 -8.13
N PHE A 251 6.98 -6.25 -7.92
CA PHE A 251 6.55 -5.38 -6.82
C PHE A 251 6.89 -5.98 -5.46
N GLY A 252 6.71 -7.30 -5.28
CA GLY A 252 7.10 -8.00 -4.06
C GLY A 252 8.60 -7.91 -3.77
N ALA A 253 9.45 -8.03 -4.80
CA ALA A 253 10.89 -7.84 -4.67
C ALA A 253 11.23 -6.41 -4.22
N VAL A 254 10.62 -5.40 -4.86
CA VAL A 254 10.85 -3.98 -4.52
C VAL A 254 10.39 -3.65 -3.11
N MET A 255 9.21 -4.12 -2.69
CA MET A 255 8.70 -3.90 -1.35
C MET A 255 9.61 -4.51 -0.28
N SER A 256 10.17 -5.70 -0.53
CA SER A 256 11.15 -6.33 0.37
C SER A 256 12.45 -5.53 0.47
N VAL A 257 12.93 -4.95 -0.63
CA VAL A 257 14.09 -4.04 -0.62
C VAL A 257 13.80 -2.77 0.19
N LEU A 258 12.64 -2.13 -0.02
CA LEU A 258 12.25 -0.93 0.73
C LEU A 258 12.09 -1.23 2.23
N TYR A 259 11.61 -2.43 2.56
CA TYR A 259 11.51 -2.90 3.93
C TYR A 259 12.90 -3.15 4.54
N TYR A 260 13.82 -3.78 3.81
CA TYR A 260 15.20 -3.97 4.22
C TYR A 260 15.93 -2.64 4.49
N LEU A 261 15.71 -1.63 3.64
CA LEU A 261 16.26 -0.28 3.82
C LEU A 261 15.65 0.50 5.00
N GLY A 262 14.58 -0.01 5.62
CA GLY A 262 13.90 0.65 6.72
C GLY A 262 12.98 1.80 6.31
N LEU A 263 12.86 2.09 5.00
CA LEU A 263 12.05 3.19 4.48
C LEU A 263 10.56 2.94 4.74
N MET A 264 10.09 1.70 4.53
CA MET A 264 8.70 1.34 4.79
C MET A 264 8.33 1.49 6.25
N GLN A 265 9.16 0.99 7.17
CA GLN A 265 8.93 1.13 8.61
C GLN A 265 8.90 2.60 9.05
N TRP A 266 9.73 3.43 8.43
CA TRP A 266 9.75 4.87 8.70
C TRP A 266 8.44 5.53 8.26
N ILE A 267 7.98 5.29 7.03
CA ILE A 267 6.72 5.83 6.50
C ILE A 267 5.53 5.37 7.35
N ILE A 268 5.44 4.06 7.64
CA ILE A 268 4.34 3.48 8.42
C ILE A 268 4.28 4.09 9.82
N ARG A 269 5.43 4.31 10.47
CA ARG A 269 5.48 4.98 11.78
C ARG A 269 4.94 6.41 11.72
N LYS A 270 5.27 7.18 10.67
CA LYS A 270 4.78 8.55 10.51
C LYS A 270 3.29 8.61 10.24
N VAL A 271 2.81 7.79 9.30
CA VAL A 271 1.38 7.70 8.98
C VAL A 271 0.58 7.14 10.16
N GLY A 272 1.08 6.09 10.83
CA GLY A 272 0.46 5.51 12.02
C GLY A 272 0.37 6.50 13.18
N TRP A 273 1.41 7.28 13.41
CA TRP A 273 1.38 8.36 14.40
C TRP A 273 0.32 9.43 14.04
N LEU A 274 0.25 9.83 12.78
CA LEU A 274 -0.76 10.77 12.30
C LEU A 274 -2.17 10.23 12.54
N MET A 275 -2.43 8.95 12.21
CA MET A 275 -3.73 8.31 12.45
C MET A 275 -4.07 8.23 13.94
N LEU A 276 -3.09 7.90 14.78
CA LEU A 276 -3.26 7.85 16.23
C LEU A 276 -3.70 9.22 16.80
N VAL A 277 -3.03 10.28 16.39
CA VAL A 277 -3.31 11.64 16.91
C VAL A 277 -4.63 12.19 16.38
N THR A 278 -4.91 12.00 15.09
CA THR A 278 -6.10 12.55 14.43
C THR A 278 -7.34 11.72 14.75
N VAL A 279 -7.35 10.46 14.35
CA VAL A 279 -8.51 9.58 14.51
C VAL A 279 -8.70 9.16 15.96
N GLY A 280 -7.60 8.97 16.71
CA GLY A 280 -7.64 8.53 18.10
C GLY A 280 -7.98 7.05 18.25
N SER A 281 -7.61 6.23 17.24
CA SER A 281 -7.66 4.76 17.28
C SER A 281 -6.54 4.21 18.17
N SER A 282 -6.56 2.92 18.48
CA SER A 282 -5.48 2.31 19.26
C SER A 282 -4.14 2.35 18.51
N PRO A 283 -3.00 2.29 19.21
CA PRO A 283 -1.70 2.32 18.56
C PRO A 283 -1.51 1.24 17.50
N ILE A 284 -1.98 0.03 17.79
CA ILE A 284 -1.83 -1.11 16.88
C ILE A 284 -2.72 -0.95 15.63
N GLU A 285 -3.95 -0.48 15.79
CA GLU A 285 -4.86 -0.19 14.69
C GLU A 285 -4.30 0.88 13.77
N SER A 286 -3.75 1.94 14.35
CA SER A 286 -3.15 3.05 13.61
C SER A 286 -1.95 2.61 12.78
N VAL A 287 -1.09 1.74 13.34
CA VAL A 287 0.07 1.19 12.64
C VAL A 287 -0.37 0.26 11.52
N VAL A 288 -1.32 -0.66 11.77
CA VAL A 288 -1.79 -1.58 10.73
C VAL A 288 -2.59 -0.84 9.65
N ALA A 289 -3.38 0.15 10.00
CA ALA A 289 -4.05 1.00 9.01
C ALA A 289 -3.05 1.73 8.10
N ALA A 290 -1.95 2.23 8.68
CA ALA A 290 -0.85 2.80 7.91
C ALA A 290 -0.13 1.76 7.03
N CYS A 291 0.04 0.53 7.51
CA CYS A 291 0.56 -0.59 6.72
C CYS A 291 -0.33 -0.89 5.51
N ASN A 292 -1.64 -0.88 5.68
CA ASN A 292 -2.62 -1.21 4.65
C ASN A 292 -2.63 -0.24 3.45
N VAL A 293 -1.99 0.93 3.55
CA VAL A 293 -1.75 1.80 2.39
C VAL A 293 -0.83 1.13 1.37
N PHE A 294 0.09 0.28 1.84
CA PHE A 294 1.16 -0.32 1.04
C PHE A 294 1.07 -1.84 0.96
N PHE A 295 0.57 -2.49 2.01
CA PHE A 295 0.47 -3.94 2.12
C PHE A 295 -1.00 -4.37 2.07
N GLY A 296 -1.25 -5.57 1.58
CA GLY A 296 -2.58 -6.14 1.57
C GLY A 296 -3.04 -6.65 2.94
N TYR A 297 -4.30 -7.03 3.01
CA TYR A 297 -4.94 -7.58 4.22
C TYR A 297 -4.27 -8.85 4.77
N THR A 298 -3.51 -9.57 3.95
CA THR A 298 -2.75 -10.76 4.36
C THR A 298 -1.40 -10.39 4.99
N GLU A 299 -0.75 -9.35 4.51
CA GLU A 299 0.62 -8.97 4.86
C GLU A 299 0.67 -8.01 6.06
N SER A 300 -0.28 -7.07 6.14
CA SER A 300 -0.32 -6.07 7.20
C SER A 300 -0.49 -6.66 8.60
N PRO A 301 -1.37 -7.67 8.84
CA PRO A 301 -1.45 -8.32 10.14
C PRO A 301 -0.18 -9.09 10.52
N LEU A 302 0.60 -9.57 9.54
CA LEU A 302 1.86 -10.27 9.80
C LEU A 302 2.90 -9.35 10.43
N GLN A 303 2.87 -8.04 10.14
CA GLN A 303 3.76 -7.05 10.76
C GLN A 303 3.55 -6.94 12.28
N VAL A 304 2.35 -7.26 12.73
CA VAL A 304 1.96 -7.20 14.14
C VAL A 304 1.69 -8.59 14.73
N ARG A 305 2.14 -9.65 14.06
CA ARG A 305 1.94 -11.06 14.45
C ARG A 305 2.22 -11.35 15.92
N PRO A 306 3.29 -10.85 16.56
CA PRO A 306 3.57 -11.12 17.97
C PRO A 306 2.47 -10.58 18.91
N TYR A 307 1.71 -9.59 18.47
CA TYR A 307 0.68 -8.93 19.28
C TYR A 307 -0.73 -9.47 19.03
N LEU A 308 -0.95 -10.27 17.96
CA LEU A 308 -2.28 -10.81 17.60
C LEU A 308 -3.02 -11.50 18.76
N PRO A 309 -2.36 -12.31 19.63
CA PRO A 309 -3.05 -12.95 20.75
C PRO A 309 -3.52 -11.97 21.85
N HIS A 310 -3.00 -10.75 21.85
CA HIS A 310 -3.27 -9.73 22.87
C HIS A 310 -4.23 -8.65 22.40
N LEU A 311 -4.70 -8.72 21.14
CA LEU A 311 -5.64 -7.78 20.56
C LEU A 311 -7.04 -7.94 21.17
N THR A 312 -7.73 -6.82 21.33
CA THR A 312 -9.17 -6.83 21.59
C THR A 312 -9.92 -7.27 20.34
N ARG A 313 -11.16 -7.71 20.50
CA ARG A 313 -12.00 -8.08 19.35
C ARG A 313 -12.28 -6.88 18.43
N SER A 314 -12.42 -5.69 19.01
CA SER A 314 -12.59 -4.45 18.24
C SER A 314 -11.33 -4.09 17.45
N GLU A 315 -10.14 -4.22 18.05
CA GLU A 315 -8.86 -4.01 17.35
C GLU A 315 -8.68 -4.99 16.19
N PHE A 316 -8.96 -6.26 16.41
CA PHE A 316 -8.88 -7.28 15.37
C PHE A 316 -9.86 -6.98 14.22
N HIS A 317 -11.12 -6.61 14.54
CA HIS A 317 -12.10 -6.21 13.54
C HIS A 317 -11.64 -4.98 12.75
N ALA A 318 -11.06 -3.98 13.39
CA ALA A 318 -10.53 -2.79 12.73
C ALA A 318 -9.37 -3.13 11.77
N ILE A 319 -8.45 -3.99 12.18
CA ILE A 319 -7.34 -4.49 11.36
C ILE A 319 -7.85 -5.18 10.09
N MET A 320 -8.83 -6.07 10.23
CA MET A 320 -9.41 -6.78 9.08
C MET A 320 -10.18 -5.81 8.17
N THR A 321 -11.01 -4.95 8.73
CA THR A 321 -11.81 -3.98 7.96
C THR A 321 -10.93 -3.03 7.16
N THR A 322 -9.85 -2.50 7.75
CA THR A 322 -8.91 -1.62 7.03
C THR A 322 -8.19 -2.34 5.91
N GLY A 323 -7.83 -3.61 6.12
CA GLY A 323 -7.20 -4.44 5.09
C GLY A 323 -8.09 -4.68 3.88
N PHE A 324 -9.37 -4.96 4.08
CA PHE A 324 -10.33 -5.16 2.98
C PHE A 324 -10.75 -3.86 2.29
N ALA A 325 -10.63 -2.72 2.95
CA ALA A 325 -11.01 -1.42 2.40
C ALA A 325 -9.93 -0.78 1.53
N THR A 326 -8.69 -1.27 1.58
CA THR A 326 -7.53 -0.74 0.86
C THR A 326 -7.09 -1.68 -0.25
N ILE A 327 -6.37 -1.13 -1.23
CA ILE A 327 -5.82 -1.90 -2.34
C ILE A 327 -4.39 -2.30 -1.96
N ALA A 328 -4.11 -3.60 -2.01
CA ALA A 328 -2.76 -4.09 -1.81
C ALA A 328 -1.84 -3.60 -2.95
N ALA A 329 -0.68 -3.07 -2.59
CA ALA A 329 0.23 -2.49 -3.57
C ALA A 329 0.77 -3.52 -4.57
N ASN A 330 0.88 -4.79 -4.18
CA ASN A 330 1.31 -5.88 -5.05
C ASN A 330 0.32 -6.18 -6.19
N VAL A 331 -0.98 -5.96 -6.00
CA VAL A 331 -2.01 -6.09 -7.05
C VAL A 331 -2.33 -4.77 -7.74
N PHE A 332 -1.83 -3.64 -7.22
CA PHE A 332 -2.05 -2.31 -7.79
C PHE A 332 -1.63 -2.24 -9.25
N GLY A 333 -0.43 -2.77 -9.58
CA GLY A 333 0.09 -2.84 -10.95
C GLY A 333 -0.83 -3.60 -11.91
N THR A 334 -1.48 -4.64 -11.41
CA THR A 334 -2.47 -5.41 -12.16
C THR A 334 -3.65 -4.55 -12.61
N TYR A 335 -4.17 -3.70 -11.71
CA TYR A 335 -5.29 -2.82 -12.04
C TYR A 335 -4.89 -1.72 -13.02
N VAL A 336 -3.68 -1.19 -12.88
CA VAL A 336 -3.11 -0.22 -13.83
C VAL A 336 -2.98 -0.84 -15.22
N SER A 337 -2.47 -2.06 -15.34
CA SER A 337 -2.36 -2.75 -16.63
C SER A 337 -3.71 -3.10 -17.25
N LEU A 338 -4.77 -3.22 -16.46
CA LEU A 338 -6.15 -3.31 -16.96
C LEU A 338 -6.71 -1.97 -17.48
N GLY A 339 -5.91 -0.89 -17.47
CA GLY A 339 -6.30 0.43 -17.96
C GLY A 339 -7.01 1.31 -16.94
N ILE A 340 -6.92 0.96 -15.66
CA ILE A 340 -7.44 1.77 -14.56
C ILE A 340 -6.41 2.85 -14.18
N SER A 341 -6.86 4.08 -14.03
CA SER A 341 -5.96 5.20 -13.70
C SER A 341 -5.26 5.00 -12.35
N PRO A 342 -3.91 5.04 -12.31
CA PRO A 342 -3.15 4.88 -11.07
C PRO A 342 -3.42 6.00 -10.06
N ALA A 343 -3.68 7.22 -10.52
CA ALA A 343 -4.00 8.34 -9.65
C ALA A 343 -5.30 8.13 -8.86
N HIS A 344 -6.33 7.58 -9.50
CA HIS A 344 -7.60 7.29 -8.85
C HIS A 344 -7.49 6.12 -7.86
N LEU A 345 -6.72 5.08 -8.21
CA LEU A 345 -6.46 3.96 -7.31
C LEU A 345 -5.73 4.41 -6.04
N LEU A 346 -4.69 5.23 -6.18
CA LEU A 346 -3.95 5.80 -5.04
C LEU A 346 -4.85 6.68 -4.18
N THR A 347 -5.63 7.56 -4.80
CA THR A 347 -6.56 8.44 -4.09
C THR A 347 -7.56 7.64 -3.29
N ALA A 348 -8.18 6.63 -3.90
CA ALA A 348 -9.14 5.76 -3.24
C ALA A 348 -8.50 5.02 -2.06
N SER A 349 -7.30 4.45 -2.24
CA SER A 349 -6.60 3.71 -1.19
C SER A 349 -6.26 4.62 0.01
N VAL A 350 -5.70 5.81 -0.23
CA VAL A 350 -5.33 6.75 0.84
C VAL A 350 -6.56 7.26 1.60
N MET A 351 -7.66 7.57 0.88
CA MET A 351 -8.91 8.03 1.49
C MET A 351 -9.64 6.93 2.26
N SER A 352 -9.49 5.67 1.86
CA SER A 352 -10.15 4.53 2.50
C SER A 352 -9.61 4.22 3.89
N VAL A 353 -8.35 4.54 4.18
CA VAL A 353 -7.72 4.21 5.47
C VAL A 353 -8.44 4.84 6.66
N PRO A 354 -8.59 6.18 6.75
CA PRO A 354 -9.30 6.79 7.86
C PRO A 354 -10.79 6.43 7.89
N ALA A 355 -11.41 6.28 6.71
CA ALA A 355 -12.82 5.89 6.60
C ALA A 355 -13.08 4.49 7.15
N SER A 356 -12.21 3.54 6.83
CA SER A 356 -12.33 2.15 7.30
C SER A 356 -12.19 2.02 8.82
N LEU A 357 -11.29 2.80 9.43
CA LEU A 357 -11.19 2.89 10.88
C LEU A 357 -12.49 3.44 11.50
N ALA A 358 -13.08 4.50 10.90
CA ALA A 358 -14.34 5.05 11.35
C ALA A 358 -15.47 4.02 11.28
N VAL A 359 -15.61 3.33 10.16
CA VAL A 359 -16.60 2.27 9.93
C VAL A 359 -16.39 1.10 10.91
N ALA A 360 -15.16 0.66 11.09
CA ALA A 360 -14.84 -0.43 12.00
C ALA A 360 -15.22 -0.11 13.44
N LYS A 361 -14.92 1.10 13.92
CA LYS A 361 -15.24 1.53 15.29
C LYS A 361 -16.73 1.86 15.48
N LEU A 362 -17.42 2.21 14.40
CA LEU A 362 -18.87 2.39 14.44
C LEU A 362 -19.61 1.04 14.53
N PHE A 363 -19.17 0.05 13.73
CA PHE A 363 -19.80 -1.27 13.68
C PHE A 363 -19.45 -2.14 14.89
N TRP A 364 -18.18 -2.12 15.31
CA TRP A 364 -17.71 -2.86 16.49
C TRP A 364 -16.93 -1.94 17.43
N PRO A 365 -17.63 -1.20 18.30
CA PRO A 365 -17.01 -0.29 19.26
C PRO A 365 -16.08 -0.98 20.23
N GLU A 366 -15.08 -0.24 20.73
CA GLU A 366 -14.18 -0.74 21.76
C GLU A 366 -14.89 -0.87 23.11
N THR A 367 -14.87 -2.06 23.65
CA THR A 367 -15.46 -2.38 24.94
C THR A 367 -14.44 -2.87 25.96
N GLU A 368 -13.24 -3.18 25.50
CA GLU A 368 -12.13 -3.67 26.30
C GLU A 368 -11.01 -2.62 26.33
N THR A 369 -10.08 -2.73 27.25
CA THR A 369 -8.92 -1.83 27.31
C THR A 369 -7.80 -2.36 26.42
N PRO A 370 -7.33 -1.60 25.41
CA PRO A 370 -6.17 -1.97 24.61
C PRO A 370 -4.94 -2.24 25.47
N LYS A 371 -4.27 -3.36 25.25
CA LYS A 371 -3.13 -3.80 26.08
C LYS A 371 -1.78 -3.40 25.50
N ILE A 372 -1.74 -2.98 24.24
CA ILE A 372 -0.50 -2.73 23.50
C ILE A 372 -0.15 -1.25 23.57
N SER A 373 1.01 -0.95 24.14
CA SER A 373 1.52 0.42 24.22
C SER A 373 2.02 0.92 22.87
N LEU A 374 2.02 2.26 22.67
CA LEU A 374 2.52 2.90 21.46
C LEU A 374 3.96 2.47 21.13
N LYS A 375 4.84 2.42 22.15
CA LYS A 375 6.25 2.01 21.99
C LYS A 375 6.37 0.58 21.42
N ASN A 376 5.50 -0.31 21.84
CA ASN A 376 5.49 -1.70 21.37
C ASN A 376 4.87 -1.81 19.97
N ALA A 377 3.75 -1.14 19.72
CA ALA A 377 3.12 -1.12 18.39
C ALA A 377 4.05 -0.55 17.31
N MET A 378 4.89 0.42 17.65
CA MET A 378 5.86 1.03 16.74
C MET A 378 7.15 0.20 16.53
N LYS A 379 7.35 -0.90 17.30
CA LYS A 379 8.46 -1.82 17.12
C LYS A 379 8.13 -2.79 15.99
N MET A 380 8.39 -2.37 14.76
CA MET A 380 8.33 -3.28 13.61
C MET A 380 9.60 -4.11 13.53
N GLY A 381 9.46 -5.39 13.16
CA GLY A 381 10.60 -6.26 12.87
C GLY A 381 11.47 -5.66 11.75
N MET A 382 12.77 -5.85 11.86
CA MET A 382 13.69 -5.61 10.73
C MET A 382 13.67 -6.82 9.81
N SER A 383 14.06 -6.62 8.56
CA SER A 383 14.26 -7.73 7.62
C SER A 383 15.40 -8.63 8.10
N ASP A 384 15.22 -9.94 8.02
CA ASP A 384 16.27 -10.92 8.34
C ASP A 384 17.32 -11.06 7.22
N SER A 385 17.12 -10.36 6.10
CA SER A 385 18.02 -10.40 4.93
C SER A 385 19.38 -9.75 5.24
N ARG A 386 20.46 -10.36 4.75
CA ARG A 386 21.83 -9.88 4.97
C ARG A 386 22.24 -8.74 4.03
N ASN A 387 21.64 -8.67 2.85
CA ASN A 387 21.93 -7.66 1.84
C ASN A 387 20.71 -7.38 0.95
N ILE A 388 20.80 -6.32 0.13
CA ILE A 388 19.71 -5.86 -0.75
C ILE A 388 19.30 -6.93 -1.76
N LEU A 389 20.25 -7.68 -2.34
CA LEU A 389 19.98 -8.71 -3.33
C LEU A 389 19.24 -9.89 -2.72
N GLU A 390 19.62 -10.29 -1.51
CA GLU A 390 18.91 -11.32 -0.75
C GLU A 390 17.49 -10.88 -0.40
N ALA A 391 17.30 -9.62 0.02
CA ALA A 391 15.97 -9.06 0.27
C ALA A 391 15.09 -9.09 -0.99
N ALA A 392 15.63 -8.68 -2.14
CA ALA A 392 14.92 -8.72 -3.41
C ALA A 392 14.55 -10.16 -3.81
N SER A 393 15.48 -11.10 -3.67
CA SER A 393 15.25 -12.52 -3.97
C SER A 393 14.19 -13.15 -3.07
N GLN A 394 14.23 -12.86 -1.77
CA GLN A 394 13.23 -13.34 -0.81
C GLN A 394 11.83 -12.78 -1.13
N GLY A 395 11.74 -11.49 -1.47
CA GLY A 395 10.48 -10.85 -1.87
C GLY A 395 9.90 -11.43 -3.15
N ALA A 396 10.75 -11.65 -4.16
CA ALA A 396 10.33 -12.31 -5.40
C ALA A 396 9.83 -13.75 -5.13
N SER A 397 10.57 -14.52 -4.32
CA SER A 397 10.20 -15.90 -3.97
C SER A 397 8.92 -15.97 -3.14
N ALA A 398 8.71 -15.05 -2.20
CA ALA A 398 7.48 -14.97 -1.42
C ALA A 398 6.25 -14.67 -2.30
N SER A 399 6.42 -13.95 -3.40
CA SER A 399 5.35 -13.62 -4.33
C SER A 399 4.87 -14.82 -5.14
N ILE A 400 5.63 -15.92 -5.24
CA ILE A 400 5.24 -17.14 -5.97
C ILE A 400 3.95 -17.73 -5.38
N SER A 401 3.87 -17.85 -4.06
CA SER A 401 2.67 -18.37 -3.40
C SER A 401 1.46 -17.48 -3.62
N LEU A 402 1.64 -16.16 -3.65
CA LEU A 402 0.58 -15.20 -3.92
C LEU A 402 0.08 -15.31 -5.36
N VAL A 403 0.99 -15.36 -6.33
CA VAL A 403 0.69 -15.54 -7.76
C VAL A 403 -0.08 -16.85 -7.99
N ALA A 404 0.39 -17.95 -7.40
CA ALA A 404 -0.27 -19.26 -7.48
C ALA A 404 -1.69 -19.21 -6.89
N ASN A 405 -1.84 -18.62 -5.68
CA ASN A 405 -3.14 -18.49 -5.03
C ASN A 405 -4.11 -17.64 -5.86
N ILE A 406 -3.66 -16.50 -6.39
CA ILE A 406 -4.50 -15.65 -7.26
C ILE A 406 -4.98 -16.45 -8.46
N THR A 407 -4.10 -17.19 -9.12
CA THR A 407 -4.43 -17.99 -10.31
C THR A 407 -5.46 -19.08 -9.98
N VAL A 408 -5.22 -19.87 -8.93
CA VAL A 408 -6.10 -20.97 -8.52
C VAL A 408 -7.48 -20.46 -8.09
N ILE A 409 -7.52 -19.39 -7.30
CA ILE A 409 -8.76 -18.77 -6.86
C ILE A 409 -9.56 -18.25 -8.05
N LEU A 410 -8.93 -17.56 -9.00
CA LEU A 410 -9.61 -17.07 -10.19
C LEU A 410 -10.21 -18.20 -11.03
N ILE A 411 -9.45 -19.27 -11.29
CA ILE A 411 -9.96 -20.42 -12.04
C ILE A 411 -11.16 -21.04 -11.32
N ALA A 412 -11.01 -21.33 -10.02
CA ALA A 412 -12.06 -21.97 -9.23
C ALA A 412 -13.34 -21.13 -9.15
N PHE A 413 -13.21 -19.84 -8.78
CA PHE A 413 -14.39 -18.99 -8.60
C PHE A 413 -15.08 -18.62 -9.91
N LEU A 414 -14.33 -18.42 -11.01
CA LEU A 414 -14.94 -18.18 -12.33
C LEU A 414 -15.67 -19.43 -12.84
N ALA A 415 -15.12 -20.62 -12.64
CA ALA A 415 -15.78 -21.88 -12.98
C ALA A 415 -17.07 -22.07 -12.15
N LEU A 416 -17.00 -21.87 -10.84
CA LEU A 416 -18.17 -21.92 -9.95
C LEU A 416 -19.23 -20.88 -10.33
N SER A 417 -18.83 -19.68 -10.69
CA SER A 417 -19.73 -18.64 -11.19
C SER A 417 -20.44 -19.06 -12.46
N SER A 418 -19.69 -19.62 -13.40
CA SER A 418 -20.27 -20.14 -14.66
C SER A 418 -21.29 -21.26 -14.41
N PHE A 419 -20.95 -22.18 -13.53
CA PHE A 419 -21.88 -23.24 -13.10
C PHE A 419 -23.13 -22.67 -12.43
N ALA A 420 -22.98 -21.74 -11.50
CA ALA A 420 -24.11 -21.10 -10.82
C ALA A 420 -25.02 -20.37 -11.81
N ASN A 421 -24.45 -19.66 -12.78
CA ASN A 421 -25.21 -18.99 -13.83
C ASN A 421 -25.95 -19.97 -14.72
N ALA A 422 -25.32 -21.08 -15.09
CA ALA A 422 -25.98 -22.14 -15.87
C ALA A 422 -27.16 -22.78 -15.12
N ALA A 423 -26.97 -23.05 -13.82
CA ALA A 423 -28.02 -23.60 -12.96
C ALA A 423 -29.19 -22.62 -12.81
N LEU A 424 -28.89 -21.33 -12.56
CA LEU A 424 -29.92 -20.30 -12.45
C LEU A 424 -30.68 -20.07 -13.76
N SER A 425 -29.98 -20.06 -14.90
CA SER A 425 -30.58 -19.95 -16.23
C SER A 425 -31.48 -21.14 -16.52
N TRP A 426 -31.04 -22.37 -16.17
CA TRP A 426 -31.85 -23.58 -16.30
C TRP A 426 -33.12 -23.50 -15.44
N PHE A 427 -32.98 -23.07 -14.16
CA PHE A 427 -34.12 -22.85 -13.27
C PHE A 427 -35.05 -21.75 -13.78
N GLY A 428 -34.51 -20.63 -14.26
CA GLY A 428 -35.25 -19.52 -14.84
C GLY A 428 -36.03 -19.93 -16.09
N SER A 429 -35.46 -20.84 -16.90
CA SER A 429 -36.12 -21.36 -18.12
C SER A 429 -37.41 -22.11 -17.82
N MET A 430 -37.58 -22.65 -16.62
CA MET A 430 -38.83 -23.29 -16.20
C MET A 430 -39.99 -22.29 -16.03
N PHE A 431 -39.66 -21.01 -15.90
CA PHE A 431 -40.59 -19.88 -15.70
C PHE A 431 -40.54 -18.88 -16.88
N ASP A 432 -40.12 -19.35 -18.06
CA ASP A 432 -39.93 -18.52 -19.27
C ASP A 432 -38.95 -17.33 -19.08
N TYR A 433 -38.01 -17.44 -18.11
CA TYR A 433 -37.05 -16.42 -17.79
C TYR A 433 -35.59 -16.92 -17.82
N PRO A 434 -35.05 -17.27 -18.99
CA PRO A 434 -33.70 -17.84 -19.10
C PRO A 434 -32.57 -16.87 -18.81
N GLN A 435 -32.87 -15.57 -18.64
CA GLN A 435 -31.90 -14.52 -18.36
C GLN A 435 -31.51 -14.48 -16.88
N LEU A 436 -32.13 -15.31 -16.02
CA LEU A 436 -31.79 -15.35 -14.59
C LEU A 436 -30.33 -15.74 -14.40
N SER A 437 -29.58 -14.90 -13.74
CA SER A 437 -28.15 -15.08 -13.48
C SER A 437 -27.81 -14.56 -12.09
N PHE A 438 -26.74 -15.07 -11.52
CA PHE A 438 -26.20 -14.54 -10.25
C PHE A 438 -25.90 -13.04 -10.34
N GLU A 439 -25.39 -12.61 -11.47
CA GLU A 439 -25.09 -11.20 -11.77
C GLU A 439 -26.34 -10.32 -11.74
N MET A 440 -27.45 -10.84 -12.23
CA MET A 440 -28.73 -10.13 -12.20
C MET A 440 -29.23 -9.98 -10.75
N ILE A 441 -29.16 -11.05 -9.98
CA ILE A 441 -29.53 -11.03 -8.54
C ILE A 441 -28.68 -9.99 -7.80
N CYS A 442 -27.35 -10.03 -8.00
CA CYS A 442 -26.44 -9.04 -7.41
C CYS A 442 -26.78 -7.61 -7.84
N SER A 443 -27.16 -7.41 -9.12
CA SER A 443 -27.48 -6.09 -9.61
C SER A 443 -28.67 -5.46 -8.88
N TYR A 444 -29.70 -6.23 -8.57
CA TYR A 444 -30.86 -5.76 -7.80
C TYR A 444 -30.52 -5.52 -6.32
N ILE A 445 -29.73 -6.41 -5.71
CA ILE A 445 -29.33 -6.28 -4.30
C ILE A 445 -28.46 -5.05 -4.08
N PHE A 446 -27.47 -4.83 -4.96
CA PHE A 446 -26.49 -3.74 -4.81
C PHE A 446 -26.89 -2.43 -5.51
N MET A 447 -27.95 -2.43 -6.32
CA MET A 447 -28.47 -1.23 -6.96
C MET A 447 -28.79 -0.09 -5.98
N PRO A 448 -29.50 -0.31 -4.85
CA PRO A 448 -29.75 0.76 -3.88
C PRO A 448 -28.45 1.33 -3.30
N PHE A 449 -27.46 0.48 -3.03
CA PHE A 449 -26.15 0.91 -2.56
C PHE A 449 -25.44 1.75 -3.62
N SER A 450 -25.43 1.31 -4.87
CA SER A 450 -24.85 2.04 -5.98
C SER A 450 -25.51 3.42 -6.13
N PHE A 451 -26.83 3.49 -6.09
CA PHE A 451 -27.57 4.74 -6.16
C PHE A 451 -27.20 5.71 -5.01
N MET A 452 -27.12 5.19 -3.78
CA MET A 452 -26.69 5.98 -2.62
C MET A 452 -25.23 6.49 -2.73
N MET A 453 -24.38 5.82 -3.51
CA MET A 453 -23.04 6.33 -3.85
C MET A 453 -23.07 7.52 -4.80
N GLY A 454 -24.25 7.86 -5.37
CA GLY A 454 -24.43 8.95 -6.31
C GLY A 454 -24.35 8.55 -7.80
N VAL A 455 -24.48 7.26 -8.08
CA VAL A 455 -24.65 6.75 -9.44
C VAL A 455 -26.06 7.03 -9.93
N ASP A 456 -26.23 7.37 -11.20
CA ASP A 456 -27.54 7.51 -11.82
C ASP A 456 -28.33 6.20 -11.71
N TRP A 457 -29.63 6.33 -11.56
CA TRP A 457 -30.52 5.18 -11.43
C TRP A 457 -30.35 4.17 -12.56
N GLN A 458 -30.21 4.63 -13.80
CA GLN A 458 -30.04 3.78 -14.97
C GLN A 458 -28.73 2.99 -14.97
N ASP A 459 -27.63 3.61 -14.46
CA ASP A 459 -26.31 2.99 -14.35
C ASP A 459 -26.14 2.16 -13.09
N SER A 460 -27.00 2.37 -12.08
CA SER A 460 -26.91 1.72 -10.77
C SER A 460 -26.99 0.20 -10.85
N PHE A 461 -27.72 -0.35 -11.83
CA PHE A 461 -27.76 -1.80 -12.07
C PHE A 461 -26.41 -2.34 -12.56
N MET A 462 -25.73 -1.61 -13.45
CA MET A 462 -24.41 -2.00 -13.95
C MET A 462 -23.35 -1.93 -12.86
N VAL A 463 -23.34 -0.85 -12.09
CA VAL A 463 -22.44 -0.69 -10.96
C VAL A 463 -22.76 -1.71 -9.87
N GLY A 464 -24.04 -2.01 -9.63
CA GLY A 464 -24.48 -3.09 -8.73
C GLY A 464 -23.92 -4.46 -9.13
N LYS A 465 -23.86 -4.77 -10.43
CA LYS A 465 -23.17 -5.98 -10.92
C LYS A 465 -21.69 -5.99 -10.59
N LEU A 466 -20.99 -4.86 -10.79
CA LEU A 466 -19.56 -4.73 -10.47
C LEU A 466 -19.29 -4.89 -8.98
N ILE A 467 -20.14 -4.31 -8.12
CA ILE A 467 -20.07 -4.49 -6.67
C ILE A 467 -20.27 -5.97 -6.32
N GLY A 468 -21.23 -6.64 -6.95
CA GLY A 468 -21.47 -8.07 -6.79
C GLY A 468 -20.23 -8.91 -7.13
N TYR A 469 -19.60 -8.65 -8.27
CA TYR A 469 -18.35 -9.32 -8.66
C TYR A 469 -17.25 -9.11 -7.62
N LYS A 470 -17.06 -7.88 -7.16
CA LYS A 470 -16.06 -7.56 -6.15
C LYS A 470 -16.32 -8.29 -4.83
N THR A 471 -17.58 -8.37 -4.41
CA THR A 471 -17.95 -8.91 -3.09
C THR A 471 -17.89 -10.43 -3.05
N PHE A 472 -18.36 -11.11 -4.10
CA PHE A 472 -18.52 -12.57 -4.09
C PHE A 472 -17.40 -13.32 -4.78
N PHE A 473 -16.73 -12.71 -5.77
CA PHE A 473 -15.66 -13.38 -6.48
C PHE A 473 -14.30 -12.84 -6.13
N ASN A 474 -13.94 -11.72 -6.74
CA ASN A 474 -12.67 -11.05 -6.49
C ASN A 474 -12.71 -9.66 -7.13
N GLU A 475 -11.97 -8.73 -6.56
CA GLU A 475 -11.78 -7.40 -7.10
C GLU A 475 -11.13 -7.42 -8.49
N LEU A 476 -10.24 -8.38 -8.80
CA LEU A 476 -9.60 -8.55 -10.10
C LEU A 476 -10.63 -8.82 -11.22
N VAL A 477 -11.61 -9.66 -10.94
CA VAL A 477 -12.73 -9.94 -11.87
C VAL A 477 -13.56 -8.67 -12.08
N ALA A 478 -13.88 -7.95 -11.02
CA ALA A 478 -14.62 -6.70 -11.09
C ALA A 478 -13.88 -5.64 -11.92
N TYR A 479 -12.57 -5.44 -11.70
CA TYR A 479 -11.76 -4.51 -12.48
C TYR A 479 -11.58 -4.96 -13.94
N GLY A 480 -11.46 -6.26 -14.21
CA GLY A 480 -11.44 -6.79 -15.58
C GLY A 480 -12.75 -6.51 -16.33
N ARG A 481 -13.91 -6.57 -15.66
CA ARG A 481 -15.19 -6.16 -16.24
C ARG A 481 -15.28 -4.65 -16.42
N LEU A 482 -14.81 -3.89 -15.45
CA LEU A 482 -14.75 -2.43 -15.53
C LEU A 482 -13.85 -1.96 -16.69
N SER A 483 -12.69 -2.59 -16.89
CA SER A 483 -11.78 -2.31 -18.00
C SER A 483 -12.47 -2.40 -19.36
N LYS A 484 -13.32 -3.42 -19.58
CA LYS A 484 -14.10 -3.54 -20.80
C LYS A 484 -15.03 -2.34 -21.01
N LEU A 485 -15.71 -1.89 -19.95
CA LEU A 485 -16.59 -0.72 -20.01
C LEU A 485 -15.81 0.56 -20.28
N VAL A 486 -14.63 0.71 -19.66
CA VAL A 486 -13.72 1.83 -19.87
C VAL A 486 -13.26 1.89 -21.34
N ASN A 487 -12.87 0.76 -21.93
CA ASN A 487 -12.42 0.69 -23.31
C ASN A 487 -13.56 1.03 -24.28
N LEU A 488 -14.76 0.46 -24.06
CA LEU A 488 -15.95 0.80 -24.86
C LEU A 488 -16.27 2.31 -24.79
N ARG A 489 -16.10 2.93 -23.62
CA ARG A 489 -16.29 4.37 -23.45
C ARG A 489 -15.24 5.18 -24.22
N LYS A 490 -13.97 4.76 -24.18
CA LYS A 490 -12.89 5.39 -24.95
C LYS A 490 -13.13 5.29 -26.45
N GLU A 491 -13.57 4.12 -26.95
CA GLU A 491 -13.89 3.89 -28.36
C GLU A 491 -15.09 4.74 -28.82
N ALA A 492 -16.09 4.91 -27.97
CA ALA A 492 -17.26 5.73 -28.26
C ALA A 492 -16.95 7.22 -28.43
N GLY A 493 -15.83 7.68 -27.88
CA GLY A 493 -15.37 9.06 -27.93
C GLY A 493 -16.28 10.08 -27.20
N PRO A 494 -15.84 11.30 -26.99
CA PRO A 494 -16.64 12.35 -26.40
C PRO A 494 -17.62 12.94 -27.42
N LYS A 495 -18.89 13.12 -27.04
CA LYS A 495 -19.84 13.99 -27.74
C LYS A 495 -20.03 15.26 -26.96
N PHE A 496 -20.08 16.38 -27.68
CA PHE A 496 -20.45 17.67 -27.14
C PHE A 496 -21.95 17.94 -27.41
N VAL A 497 -22.73 18.08 -26.36
CA VAL A 497 -24.12 18.50 -26.42
C VAL A 497 -24.24 19.79 -25.63
N ASN A 498 -24.67 20.86 -26.32
CA ASN A 498 -24.78 22.21 -25.73
C ASN A 498 -23.47 22.71 -25.06
N GLY A 499 -22.31 22.42 -25.66
CA GLY A 499 -21.01 22.83 -25.13
C GLY A 499 -20.51 22.01 -23.94
N VAL A 500 -21.27 21.03 -23.48
CA VAL A 500 -20.85 20.08 -22.40
C VAL A 500 -20.40 18.79 -23.04
N GLN A 501 -19.24 18.32 -22.63
CA GLN A 501 -18.67 17.06 -23.08
C GLN A 501 -19.49 15.89 -22.50
N GLN A 502 -20.22 15.17 -23.36
CA GLN A 502 -20.97 13.98 -23.00
C GLN A 502 -20.41 12.77 -23.76
N TYR A 503 -20.22 11.66 -23.08
CA TYR A 503 -19.81 10.42 -23.71
C TYR A 503 -21.02 9.68 -24.28
N MET A 504 -20.90 9.25 -25.54
CA MET A 504 -22.04 8.65 -26.24
C MET A 504 -22.46 7.29 -25.67
N SER A 505 -23.78 7.15 -25.58
CA SER A 505 -24.49 5.92 -25.24
C SER A 505 -24.43 4.81 -26.32
N GLY A 506 -23.88 5.10 -27.52
CA GLY A 506 -24.01 4.17 -28.66
C GLY A 506 -23.27 2.84 -28.50
N ALA A 507 -22.13 2.81 -27.82
CA ALA A 507 -21.41 1.55 -27.55
C ALA A 507 -22.15 0.70 -26.49
N PHE A 508 -22.76 1.35 -25.51
CA PHE A 508 -23.55 0.69 -24.47
C PHE A 508 -24.92 0.26 -24.97
N ALA A 509 -25.55 1.03 -25.87
CA ALA A 509 -26.82 0.66 -26.49
C ALA A 509 -26.71 -0.64 -27.32
N ARG A 510 -25.59 -0.91 -28.00
CA ARG A 510 -25.34 -2.17 -28.72
C ARG A 510 -25.19 -3.39 -27.81
N LEU A 511 -24.87 -3.16 -26.54
CA LEU A 511 -24.73 -4.20 -25.53
C LEU A 511 -25.98 -4.35 -24.65
N GLY A 512 -27.08 -3.63 -24.98
CA GLY A 512 -28.27 -3.56 -24.12
C GLY A 512 -28.02 -2.79 -22.82
N VAL A 513 -26.97 -1.99 -22.75
CA VAL A 513 -26.64 -1.18 -21.60
C VAL A 513 -27.27 0.21 -21.81
N PRO A 514 -28.04 0.74 -20.85
CA PRO A 514 -28.66 2.06 -20.98
C PRO A 514 -27.61 3.16 -21.08
N PRO A 515 -27.95 4.33 -21.66
CA PRO A 515 -27.02 5.42 -21.89
C PRO A 515 -26.42 5.94 -20.58
N VAL A 516 -25.10 5.92 -20.52
CA VAL A 516 -24.34 6.47 -19.39
C VAL A 516 -24.31 7.98 -19.55
N ASN A 517 -25.25 8.68 -18.95
CA ASN A 517 -25.25 10.14 -18.83
C ASN A 517 -24.49 10.63 -17.59
N SER A 518 -23.81 9.71 -16.90
CA SER A 518 -23.23 9.99 -15.61
C SER A 518 -21.72 9.82 -15.59
N GLU A 519 -21.08 10.71 -14.94
CA GLU A 519 -19.79 10.46 -14.34
C GLU A 519 -19.98 9.35 -13.31
N VAL A 520 -19.43 8.16 -13.57
CA VAL A 520 -19.40 7.06 -12.61
C VAL A 520 -18.74 7.58 -11.34
N PRO A 521 -19.27 7.30 -10.14
CA PRO A 521 -18.67 7.79 -8.89
C PRO A 521 -17.18 7.47 -8.82
N TRP A 522 -16.43 8.34 -8.20
CA TRP A 522 -14.97 8.31 -8.11
C TRP A 522 -14.35 6.97 -7.68
N LEU A 523 -15.08 6.08 -7.01
CA LEU A 523 -14.66 4.69 -6.74
C LEU A 523 -14.41 3.87 -8.02
N PHE A 524 -15.02 4.28 -9.16
CA PHE A 524 -14.88 3.64 -10.47
C PHE A 524 -14.50 4.64 -11.58
N GLN A 525 -14.28 5.89 -11.24
CA GLN A 525 -13.95 6.99 -12.18
C GLN A 525 -12.51 6.96 -12.68
N SER A 526 -11.93 5.78 -12.80
CA SER A 526 -10.51 5.63 -13.04
C SER A 526 -10.00 6.01 -14.42
N SER A 527 -10.83 6.48 -15.35
CA SER A 527 -10.30 6.75 -16.69
C SER A 527 -11.10 7.74 -17.52
N ALA A 528 -12.08 8.41 -16.95
CA ALA A 528 -12.81 9.42 -17.67
C ALA A 528 -12.15 10.78 -17.46
N VAL A 529 -11.29 11.10 -18.40
CA VAL A 529 -10.99 12.47 -18.85
C VAL A 529 -10.19 13.35 -17.91
N SER A 530 -8.91 13.43 -18.16
CA SER A 530 -8.29 14.76 -18.23
C SER A 530 -8.76 15.41 -19.53
N PRO A 531 -9.40 16.57 -19.55
CA PRO A 531 -9.29 17.43 -20.70
C PRO A 531 -7.81 17.84 -20.73
N SER A 532 -7.06 17.38 -21.73
CA SER A 532 -5.86 18.13 -22.14
C SER A 532 -6.27 19.56 -22.46
N PRO A 533 -5.40 20.54 -22.16
CA PRO A 533 -5.68 21.95 -22.33
C PRO A 533 -6.06 22.28 -23.74
#